data_62af40716a47767242ce6f346b4fe2cf
#
_entry.id   62af40716a47767242ce6f346b4fe2cf
#
_cell.length_a   1.000
_cell.length_b   1.000
_cell.length_c   1.000
_cell.angle_alpha   90.00
_cell.angle_beta   90.00
_cell.angle_gamma   90.00
#
_symmetry.space_group_name_H-M   'P 1'
#
loop_
_entity.id
_entity.type
_entity.pdbx_description
1 polymer ?
#
loop_
_entity_poly.entity_id
_entity_poly.type
_entity_poly.pdbx_seq_one_letter_code
_entity_poly.pdbx_strand_id
1 'polypeptide(L)'
;MQTVGKPAVSSDPKRHLWVFGLIAPLSALLPSQLVLQTGARVFWWIGPIIVLIVIPVLDWVVGEDGTNPRDEDYELLSNDRYYRWCTYLFLPVQLIGLLIACYMWAGHELSTLDKLGLAATLGFVSGIGINAAHELGHRVEHAERWLAKVALAQSFYGHFFVEHNRGHHVRVATPEDPASGRLGETLWEFLPRSVFGSFRSAIALERERLQRKGLRWWSVQNHILQAWSMSVLLFGTMIAIFGWTVLPWLILQAVIGASLLETVNYIEHYGLLRARRPNGKYARCSPRDSWNSDRLVTNIFLFHLQRHSDHHANPGRRYQTLRSSMQAPQLPAGYATMILFAAVPPLWRAIMDHRVLEHYDGDVTRANIHPRKRRRLLEMYGTVATLAGTQSNSAQSKSGPSSSAQSNSAESHLAEPDVPESGAA
;
A
#
# COMPACT_ATOMS: atom_id res chain seq x y z
N MET A 1 38.14 32.36 1.50
CA MET A 1 38.07 30.87 1.41
C MET A 1 37.01 30.41 2.39
N GLN A 2 35.81 30.19 1.91
CA GLN A 2 34.77 29.54 2.71
C GLN A 2 35.11 28.05 2.81
N THR A 3 35.33 27.57 4.01
CA THR A 3 35.48 26.14 4.28
C THR A 3 34.17 25.46 3.84
N VAL A 4 34.24 24.68 2.77
CA VAL A 4 33.19 23.77 2.38
C VAL A 4 33.03 22.77 3.54
N GLY A 5 32.03 23.00 4.38
CA GLY A 5 31.72 22.09 5.49
C GLY A 5 31.47 20.69 4.93
N LYS A 6 31.99 19.66 5.61
CA LYS A 6 31.65 18.27 5.31
C LYS A 6 30.13 18.17 5.17
N PRO A 7 29.60 17.47 4.13
CA PRO A 7 28.18 17.28 4.01
C PRO A 7 27.66 16.68 5.32
N ALA A 8 26.64 17.32 5.90
CA ALA A 8 26.01 16.83 7.11
C ALA A 8 25.54 15.39 6.86
N VAL A 9 26.00 14.46 7.68
CA VAL A 9 25.54 13.06 7.58
C VAL A 9 24.08 13.04 8.02
N SER A 10 23.18 12.58 7.17
CA SER A 10 21.76 12.44 7.54
C SER A 10 21.62 11.53 8.75
N SER A 11 20.82 11.94 9.73
CA SER A 11 20.62 11.19 10.97
C SER A 11 19.49 10.18 10.87
N ASP A 12 19.44 9.33 9.85
CA ASP A 12 18.50 8.22 9.81
C ASP A 12 19.04 7.04 10.65
N PRO A 13 18.50 6.79 11.85
CA PRO A 13 18.94 5.68 12.69
C PRO A 13 18.61 4.31 12.08
N LYS A 14 17.67 4.27 11.13
CA LYS A 14 17.24 3.05 10.42
C LYS A 14 18.01 2.80 9.13
N ARG A 15 18.98 3.67 8.76
CA ARG A 15 19.68 3.59 7.48
C ARG A 15 20.12 2.17 7.12
N HIS A 16 20.76 1.46 8.05
CA HIS A 16 21.29 0.12 7.80
C HIS A 16 20.22 -0.97 7.77
N LEU A 17 19.02 -0.70 8.27
CA LEU A 17 17.93 -1.67 8.28
C LEU A 17 17.31 -1.84 6.89
N TRP A 18 17.36 -0.83 6.03
CA TRP A 18 16.69 -0.87 4.72
C TRP A 18 17.22 -1.94 3.78
N VAL A 19 18.48 -2.37 3.96
CA VAL A 19 19.03 -3.50 3.21
C VAL A 19 18.28 -4.81 3.49
N PHE A 20 17.65 -4.96 4.64
CA PHE A 20 16.85 -6.13 4.98
C PHE A 20 15.59 -6.27 4.11
N GLY A 21 15.13 -5.20 3.44
CA GLY A 21 14.11 -5.31 2.40
C GLY A 21 14.51 -6.26 1.26
N LEU A 22 15.82 -6.45 1.04
CA LEU A 22 16.34 -7.42 0.06
C LEU A 22 16.23 -8.88 0.50
N ILE A 23 15.91 -9.18 1.75
CA ILE A 23 15.62 -10.56 2.19
C ILE A 23 14.43 -11.12 1.40
N ALA A 24 13.43 -10.27 1.07
CA ALA A 24 12.29 -10.71 0.27
C ALA A 24 12.71 -11.32 -1.08
N PRO A 25 13.40 -10.62 -1.99
CA PRO A 25 13.83 -11.22 -3.25
C PRO A 25 14.92 -12.29 -3.06
N LEU A 26 15.80 -12.19 -2.06
CA LEU A 26 16.78 -13.22 -1.74
C LEU A 26 16.12 -14.54 -1.34
N SER A 27 14.93 -14.51 -0.72
CA SER A 27 14.18 -15.72 -0.37
C SER A 27 13.83 -16.57 -1.59
N ALA A 28 13.77 -16.00 -2.80
CA ALA A 28 13.56 -16.76 -4.03
C ALA A 28 14.79 -17.58 -4.47
N LEU A 29 15.99 -17.26 -3.97
CA LEU A 29 17.24 -17.95 -4.30
C LEU A 29 17.49 -19.16 -3.37
N LEU A 30 16.87 -19.19 -2.21
CA LEU A 30 17.18 -20.13 -1.14
C LEU A 30 16.50 -21.50 -1.26
N PRO A 31 15.27 -21.66 -1.79
CA PRO A 31 14.51 -22.92 -1.71
C PRO A 31 15.29 -24.13 -2.21
N SER A 32 15.82 -24.05 -3.43
CA SER A 32 16.57 -25.16 -4.05
C SER A 32 17.81 -25.55 -3.23
N GLN A 33 18.57 -24.57 -2.76
CA GLN A 33 19.78 -24.80 -1.98
C GLN A 33 19.47 -25.46 -0.62
N LEU A 34 18.47 -24.92 0.08
CA LEU A 34 18.07 -25.45 1.39
C LEU A 34 17.51 -26.86 1.29
N VAL A 35 16.69 -27.14 0.28
CA VAL A 35 16.14 -28.48 0.06
C VAL A 35 17.25 -29.47 -0.29
N LEU A 36 18.21 -29.09 -1.15
CA LEU A 36 19.35 -29.95 -1.52
C LEU A 36 20.25 -30.25 -0.32
N GLN A 37 20.48 -29.28 0.56
CA GLN A 37 21.35 -29.46 1.74
C GLN A 37 20.69 -30.23 2.89
N THR A 38 19.39 -30.03 3.10
CA THR A 38 18.68 -30.52 4.28
C THR A 38 17.72 -31.67 4.01
N GLY A 39 17.32 -31.87 2.75
CA GLY A 39 16.22 -32.75 2.35
C GLY A 39 14.82 -32.25 2.75
N ALA A 40 14.71 -31.13 3.45
CA ALA A 40 13.45 -30.61 3.99
C ALA A 40 12.63 -29.84 2.93
N ARG A 41 11.59 -30.46 2.41
CA ARG A 41 10.75 -29.94 1.31
C ARG A 41 9.93 -28.71 1.71
N VAL A 42 9.79 -28.41 3.01
CA VAL A 42 9.11 -27.20 3.51
C VAL A 42 9.76 -25.90 3.01
N PHE A 43 11.04 -25.93 2.69
CA PHE A 43 11.74 -24.75 2.16
C PHE A 43 11.26 -24.28 0.78
N TRP A 44 10.50 -25.10 0.03
CA TRP A 44 9.81 -24.62 -1.17
C TRP A 44 8.79 -23.52 -0.85
N TRP A 45 8.27 -23.48 0.39
CA TRP A 45 7.27 -22.53 0.89
C TRP A 45 7.86 -21.35 1.67
N ILE A 46 9.16 -21.11 1.55
CA ILE A 46 9.88 -20.12 2.39
C ILE A 46 9.31 -18.69 2.25
N GLY A 47 8.84 -18.28 1.06
CA GLY A 47 8.22 -16.98 0.86
C GLY A 47 6.95 -16.78 1.70
N PRO A 48 5.93 -17.64 1.58
CA PRO A 48 4.76 -17.62 2.48
C PRO A 48 5.14 -17.73 3.97
N ILE A 49 6.10 -18.60 4.33
CA ILE A 49 6.56 -18.74 5.72
C ILE A 49 7.15 -17.43 6.25
N ILE A 50 8.03 -16.79 5.50
CA ILE A 50 8.61 -15.51 5.91
C ILE A 50 7.50 -14.44 6.06
N VAL A 51 6.63 -14.27 5.07
CA VAL A 51 5.66 -13.18 5.06
C VAL A 51 4.51 -13.41 6.03
N LEU A 52 4.00 -14.64 6.14
CA LEU A 52 2.78 -14.91 6.92
C LEU A 52 3.06 -15.44 8.33
N ILE A 53 4.30 -15.82 8.66
CA ILE A 53 4.66 -16.33 9.99
C ILE A 53 5.81 -15.53 10.60
N VAL A 54 6.96 -15.46 9.91
CA VAL A 54 8.16 -14.85 10.51
C VAL A 54 7.98 -13.35 10.71
N ILE A 55 7.52 -12.60 9.69
CA ILE A 55 7.30 -11.16 9.81
C ILE A 55 6.26 -10.81 10.87
N PRO A 56 5.06 -11.45 10.94
CA PRO A 56 4.11 -11.21 12.03
C PRO A 56 4.69 -11.43 13.44
N VAL A 57 5.45 -12.49 13.63
CA VAL A 57 6.10 -12.76 14.92
C VAL A 57 7.14 -11.70 15.24
N LEU A 58 7.98 -11.31 14.26
CA LEU A 58 8.97 -10.27 14.45
C LEU A 58 8.33 -8.90 14.69
N ASP A 59 7.25 -8.56 13.98
CA ASP A 59 6.48 -7.33 14.22
C ASP A 59 5.93 -7.27 15.65
N TRP A 60 5.48 -8.42 16.18
CA TRP A 60 4.98 -8.50 17.55
C TRP A 60 6.11 -8.31 18.57
N VAL A 61 7.27 -8.93 18.33
CA VAL A 61 8.43 -8.88 19.25
C VAL A 61 9.12 -7.51 19.23
N VAL A 62 9.35 -6.96 18.03
CA VAL A 62 10.10 -5.71 17.83
C VAL A 62 9.22 -4.48 18.11
N GLY A 63 7.92 -4.56 17.78
CA GLY A 63 6.96 -3.48 18.05
C GLY A 63 6.90 -2.42 16.95
N GLU A 64 6.56 -1.21 17.36
CA GLU A 64 6.28 -0.07 16.50
C GLU A 64 7.40 0.97 16.52
N ASP A 65 7.55 1.66 15.40
CA ASP A 65 8.42 2.83 15.27
C ASP A 65 7.69 3.97 14.56
N GLY A 66 7.09 4.84 15.34
CA GLY A 66 6.43 6.06 14.86
C GLY A 66 7.38 7.24 14.65
N THR A 67 8.71 7.04 14.71
CA THR A 67 9.68 8.15 14.56
C THR A 67 9.67 8.70 13.14
N ASN A 68 9.66 10.01 13.00
CA ASN A 68 9.66 10.72 11.73
C ASN A 68 11.03 11.33 11.44
N PRO A 69 11.44 11.41 10.15
CA PRO A 69 12.60 12.19 9.76
C PRO A 69 12.41 13.67 10.16
N ARG A 70 13.51 14.33 10.51
CA ARG A 70 13.49 15.79 10.77
C ARG A 70 13.29 16.53 9.44
N ASP A 71 12.64 17.68 9.49
CA ASP A 71 12.39 18.51 8.31
C ASP A 71 13.68 18.95 7.64
N GLU A 72 14.70 19.26 8.42
CA GLU A 72 16.04 19.66 7.96
C GLU A 72 16.80 18.54 7.21
N ASP A 73 16.49 17.26 7.50
CA ASP A 73 17.13 16.11 6.85
C ASP A 73 16.43 15.69 5.53
N TYR A 74 15.27 16.27 5.21
CA TYR A 74 14.46 15.84 4.07
C TYR A 74 15.22 15.81 2.74
N GLU A 75 15.91 16.91 2.40
CA GLU A 75 16.65 17.03 1.14
C GLU A 75 17.85 16.07 1.10
N LEU A 76 18.55 15.91 2.23
CA LEU A 76 19.68 14.98 2.33
C LEU A 76 19.23 13.54 2.12
N LEU A 77 18.16 13.11 2.82
CA LEU A 77 17.60 11.77 2.71
C LEU A 77 17.05 11.50 1.31
N SER A 78 16.30 12.45 0.74
CA SER A 78 15.69 12.29 -0.59
C SER A 78 16.71 12.11 -1.70
N ASN A 79 17.89 12.74 -1.58
CA ASN A 79 18.95 12.69 -2.57
C ASN A 79 19.98 11.59 -2.35
N ASP A 80 19.95 10.91 -1.21
CA ASP A 80 20.92 9.85 -0.89
C ASP A 80 20.71 8.61 -1.78
N ARG A 81 21.74 8.25 -2.55
CA ARG A 81 21.71 7.10 -3.46
C ARG A 81 21.60 5.75 -2.76
N TYR A 82 21.99 5.65 -1.50
CA TYR A 82 21.91 4.39 -0.75
C TYR A 82 20.49 3.82 -0.76
N TYR A 83 19.51 4.66 -0.46
CA TYR A 83 18.09 4.23 -0.43
C TYR A 83 17.58 3.81 -1.80
N ARG A 84 18.03 4.47 -2.88
CA ARG A 84 17.70 4.07 -4.25
C ARG A 84 18.25 2.68 -4.58
N TRP A 85 19.48 2.39 -4.15
CA TRP A 85 20.08 1.07 -4.37
C TRP A 85 19.34 -0.04 -3.62
N CYS A 86 18.75 0.20 -2.46
CA CYS A 86 17.93 -0.78 -1.76
C CYS A 86 16.73 -1.23 -2.61
N THR A 87 16.10 -0.32 -3.37
CA THR A 87 14.99 -0.68 -4.29
C THR A 87 15.50 -1.21 -5.63
N TYR A 88 16.59 -0.68 -6.19
CA TYR A 88 17.12 -1.12 -7.48
C TYR A 88 17.62 -2.56 -7.45
N LEU A 89 18.33 -2.96 -6.39
CA LEU A 89 18.88 -4.30 -6.25
C LEU A 89 17.79 -5.37 -6.09
N PHE A 90 16.58 -4.97 -5.71
CA PHE A 90 15.43 -5.89 -5.65
C PHE A 90 15.19 -6.57 -7.01
N LEU A 91 15.25 -5.81 -8.10
CA LEU A 91 14.91 -6.26 -9.44
C LEU A 91 15.81 -7.38 -9.97
N PRO A 92 17.14 -7.24 -10.03
CA PRO A 92 17.99 -8.32 -10.54
C PRO A 92 17.91 -9.57 -9.68
N VAL A 93 17.79 -9.43 -8.34
CA VAL A 93 17.67 -10.59 -7.44
C VAL A 93 16.35 -11.33 -7.67
N GLN A 94 15.23 -10.61 -7.82
CA GLN A 94 13.93 -11.16 -8.16
C GLN A 94 13.98 -11.94 -9.50
N LEU A 95 14.61 -11.38 -10.53
CA LEU A 95 14.71 -12.01 -11.85
C LEU A 95 15.61 -13.26 -11.84
N ILE A 96 16.72 -13.24 -11.08
CA ILE A 96 17.56 -14.41 -10.86
C ILE A 96 16.76 -15.51 -10.16
N GLY A 97 15.97 -15.16 -9.14
CA GLY A 97 15.07 -16.10 -8.46
C GLY A 97 14.08 -16.77 -9.42
N LEU A 98 13.48 -15.98 -10.32
CA LEU A 98 12.58 -16.50 -11.35
C LEU A 98 13.29 -17.46 -12.30
N LEU A 99 14.50 -17.13 -12.75
CA LEU A 99 15.32 -17.97 -13.63
C LEU A 99 15.63 -19.32 -12.95
N ILE A 100 16.05 -19.31 -11.68
CA ILE A 100 16.31 -20.52 -10.90
C ILE A 100 15.01 -21.35 -10.75
N ALA A 101 13.88 -20.71 -10.47
CA ALA A 101 12.60 -21.41 -10.35
C ALA A 101 12.19 -22.07 -11.66
N CYS A 102 12.35 -21.40 -12.80
CA CYS A 102 12.07 -22.00 -14.12
C CYS A 102 12.98 -23.20 -14.40
N TYR A 103 14.25 -23.11 -14.08
CA TYR A 103 15.19 -24.23 -14.16
C TYR A 103 14.73 -25.43 -13.31
N MET A 104 14.29 -25.17 -12.07
CA MET A 104 13.79 -26.23 -11.17
C MET A 104 12.49 -26.86 -11.67
N TRP A 105 11.55 -26.07 -12.19
CA TRP A 105 10.28 -26.57 -12.75
C TRP A 105 10.46 -27.40 -14.02
N ALA A 106 11.44 -27.07 -14.85
CA ALA A 106 11.67 -27.73 -16.13
C ALA A 106 12.55 -28.98 -16.03
N GLY A 107 13.59 -28.93 -15.21
CA GLY A 107 14.68 -29.90 -15.23
C GLY A 107 14.70 -30.91 -14.07
N HIS A 108 13.81 -30.75 -13.07
CA HIS A 108 13.86 -31.56 -11.85
C HIS A 108 12.53 -32.27 -11.57
N GLU A 109 12.63 -33.49 -11.01
CA GLU A 109 11.47 -34.28 -10.58
C GLU A 109 10.89 -33.72 -9.27
N LEU A 110 10.26 -32.56 -9.35
CA LEU A 110 9.52 -31.94 -8.25
C LEU A 110 8.09 -32.51 -8.20
N SER A 111 7.62 -32.83 -7.00
CA SER A 111 6.19 -33.11 -6.81
C SER A 111 5.35 -31.87 -7.11
N THR A 112 4.06 -32.07 -7.37
CA THR A 112 3.12 -30.95 -7.54
C THR A 112 3.13 -30.01 -6.34
N LEU A 113 3.24 -30.53 -5.11
CA LEU A 113 3.28 -29.73 -3.89
C LEU A 113 4.54 -28.86 -3.81
N ASP A 114 5.70 -29.37 -4.23
CA ASP A 114 6.95 -28.60 -4.28
C ASP A 114 6.86 -27.49 -5.32
N LYS A 115 6.32 -27.81 -6.50
CA LYS A 115 6.09 -26.82 -7.56
C LYS A 115 5.14 -25.72 -7.12
N LEU A 116 4.07 -26.07 -6.40
CA LEU A 116 3.15 -25.12 -5.78
C LEU A 116 3.85 -24.25 -4.72
N GLY A 117 4.65 -24.84 -3.85
CA GLY A 117 5.42 -24.11 -2.83
C GLY A 117 6.39 -23.10 -3.44
N LEU A 118 7.13 -23.53 -4.47
CA LEU A 118 8.04 -22.65 -5.19
C LEU A 118 7.28 -21.53 -5.92
N ALA A 119 6.14 -21.84 -6.56
CA ALA A 119 5.30 -20.83 -7.21
C ALA A 119 4.71 -19.83 -6.18
N ALA A 120 4.31 -20.30 -5.01
CA ALA A 120 3.88 -19.43 -3.92
C ALA A 120 5.02 -18.53 -3.45
N THR A 121 6.22 -19.06 -3.24
CA THR A 121 7.41 -18.28 -2.87
C THR A 121 7.69 -17.19 -3.89
N LEU A 122 7.74 -17.53 -5.19
CA LEU A 122 7.94 -16.53 -6.25
C LEU A 122 6.78 -15.52 -6.34
N GLY A 123 5.54 -15.96 -6.08
CA GLY A 123 4.37 -15.10 -6.04
C GLY A 123 4.46 -14.06 -4.92
N PHE A 124 4.85 -14.45 -3.72
CA PHE A 124 5.06 -13.51 -2.61
C PHE A 124 6.19 -12.53 -2.91
N VAL A 125 7.30 -13.01 -3.48
CA VAL A 125 8.42 -12.14 -3.91
C VAL A 125 7.96 -11.17 -4.99
N SER A 126 7.21 -11.62 -6.00
CA SER A 126 6.72 -10.74 -7.08
C SER A 126 5.68 -9.73 -6.58
N GLY A 127 4.86 -10.08 -5.60
CA GLY A 127 3.93 -9.16 -4.95
C GLY A 127 4.66 -8.03 -4.21
N ILE A 128 5.71 -8.36 -3.45
CA ILE A 128 6.59 -7.36 -2.83
C ILE A 128 7.36 -6.58 -3.92
N GLY A 129 7.70 -7.22 -5.03
CA GLY A 129 8.31 -6.59 -6.21
C GLY A 129 7.40 -5.52 -6.85
N ILE A 130 6.07 -5.70 -6.80
CA ILE A 130 5.13 -4.65 -7.23
C ILE A 130 5.23 -3.44 -6.29
N ASN A 131 5.48 -3.62 -4.99
CA ASN A 131 5.73 -2.49 -4.10
C ASN A 131 7.04 -1.75 -4.43
N ALA A 132 8.11 -2.45 -4.80
CA ALA A 132 9.32 -1.79 -5.33
C ALA A 132 9.02 -1.03 -6.64
N ALA A 133 8.19 -1.60 -7.53
CA ALA A 133 7.71 -0.92 -8.73
C ALA A 133 6.84 0.30 -8.42
N HIS A 134 6.03 0.24 -7.38
CA HIS A 134 5.21 1.33 -6.88
C HIS A 134 6.08 2.52 -6.46
N GLU A 135 7.09 2.30 -5.62
CA GLU A 135 8.05 3.33 -5.19
C GLU A 135 8.76 3.98 -6.40
N LEU A 136 9.24 3.17 -7.35
CA LEU A 136 9.91 3.65 -8.56
C LEU A 136 8.96 4.33 -9.55
N GLY A 137 7.70 3.94 -9.59
CA GLY A 137 6.69 4.43 -10.52
C GLY A 137 6.27 5.88 -10.27
N HIS A 138 6.40 6.36 -9.02
CA HIS A 138 6.10 7.74 -8.63
C HIS A 138 7.22 8.73 -8.96
N ARG A 139 8.37 8.26 -9.42
CA ARG A 139 9.52 9.12 -9.66
C ARG A 139 9.40 9.89 -10.97
N VAL A 140 10.05 11.05 -11.01
CA VAL A 140 10.13 11.87 -12.23
C VAL A 140 11.24 11.38 -13.15
N GLU A 141 12.25 10.71 -12.61
CA GLU A 141 13.39 10.18 -13.33
C GLU A 141 12.98 9.09 -14.31
N HIS A 142 13.37 9.28 -15.56
CA HIS A 142 12.98 8.40 -16.65
C HIS A 142 13.44 6.95 -16.42
N ALA A 143 14.67 6.77 -15.91
CA ALA A 143 15.23 5.45 -15.62
C ALA A 143 14.42 4.70 -14.54
N GLU A 144 14.05 5.37 -13.44
CA GLU A 144 13.27 4.76 -12.35
C GLU A 144 11.87 4.31 -12.85
N ARG A 145 11.24 5.12 -13.71
CA ARG A 145 9.95 4.76 -14.33
C ARG A 145 10.04 3.54 -15.26
N TRP A 146 11.19 3.34 -15.92
CA TRP A 146 11.43 2.13 -16.70
C TRP A 146 11.70 0.92 -15.80
N LEU A 147 12.49 1.09 -14.74
CA LEU A 147 12.71 0.05 -13.74
C LEU A 147 11.40 -0.39 -13.09
N ALA A 148 10.47 0.54 -12.82
CA ALA A 148 9.13 0.20 -12.34
C ALA A 148 8.39 -0.77 -13.28
N LYS A 149 8.43 -0.52 -14.60
CA LYS A 149 7.81 -1.42 -15.58
C LYS A 149 8.51 -2.78 -15.66
N VAL A 150 9.84 -2.81 -15.53
CA VAL A 150 10.62 -4.06 -15.46
C VAL A 150 10.23 -4.86 -14.22
N ALA A 151 10.09 -4.21 -13.06
CA ALA A 151 9.67 -4.88 -11.83
C ALA A 151 8.28 -5.51 -11.94
N LEU A 152 7.36 -4.86 -12.66
CA LEU A 152 5.99 -5.36 -12.92
C LEU A 152 5.96 -6.53 -13.92
N ALA A 153 7.03 -6.78 -14.66
CA ALA A 153 7.02 -7.80 -15.72
C ALA A 153 6.78 -9.21 -15.18
N GLN A 154 7.33 -9.55 -14.02
CA GLN A 154 7.20 -10.85 -13.39
C GLN A 154 5.77 -11.14 -12.91
N SER A 155 5.05 -10.14 -12.42
CA SER A 155 3.66 -10.28 -11.98
C SER A 155 2.62 -10.23 -13.11
N PHE A 156 3.04 -9.92 -14.34
CA PHE A 156 2.15 -9.62 -15.47
C PHE A 156 1.11 -8.52 -15.18
N TYR A 157 1.42 -7.64 -14.20
CA TYR A 157 0.51 -6.61 -13.69
C TYR A 157 0.88 -5.20 -14.19
N GLY A 158 1.41 -5.10 -15.41
CA GLY A 158 1.98 -3.87 -15.98
C GLY A 158 1.01 -2.69 -16.10
N HIS A 159 -0.31 -2.93 -16.18
CA HIS A 159 -1.31 -1.86 -16.20
C HIS A 159 -1.37 -1.08 -14.86
N PHE A 160 -0.90 -1.67 -13.78
CA PHE A 160 -0.75 -1.01 -12.47
C PHE A 160 0.05 0.29 -12.57
N PHE A 161 1.08 0.35 -13.41
CA PHE A 161 1.84 1.59 -13.63
C PHE A 161 0.97 2.77 -14.05
N VAL A 162 -0.07 2.55 -14.82
CA VAL A 162 -1.00 3.60 -15.26
C VAL A 162 -2.10 3.82 -14.23
N GLU A 163 -2.75 2.73 -13.79
CA GLU A 163 -3.87 2.81 -12.87
C GLU A 163 -3.46 3.44 -11.54
N HIS A 164 -2.38 2.97 -10.94
CA HIS A 164 -1.94 3.46 -9.64
C HIS A 164 -1.64 4.96 -9.68
N ASN A 165 -0.82 5.41 -10.64
CA ASN A 165 -0.37 6.80 -10.69
C ASN A 165 -1.44 7.80 -11.16
N ARG A 166 -2.42 7.39 -11.96
CA ARG A 166 -3.38 8.31 -12.60
C ARG A 166 -4.83 8.02 -12.25
N GLY A 167 -5.13 6.82 -11.78
CA GLY A 167 -6.45 6.38 -11.36
C GLY A 167 -6.58 6.40 -9.85
N HIS A 168 -5.93 5.47 -9.18
CA HIS A 168 -6.01 5.25 -7.75
C HIS A 168 -5.63 6.51 -6.93
N HIS A 169 -4.46 7.11 -7.12
CA HIS A 169 -4.07 8.33 -6.39
C HIS A 169 -5.05 9.50 -6.54
N VAL A 170 -5.75 9.59 -7.66
CA VAL A 170 -6.77 10.62 -7.88
C VAL A 170 -8.07 10.27 -7.17
N ARG A 171 -8.46 8.98 -7.15
CA ARG A 171 -9.77 8.49 -6.71
C ARG A 171 -9.74 7.73 -5.40
N VAL A 172 -8.60 7.52 -4.78
CA VAL A 172 -8.46 6.78 -3.52
C VAL A 172 -9.52 7.19 -2.50
N ALA A 173 -10.05 6.23 -1.74
CA ALA A 173 -11.13 6.42 -0.79
C ALA A 173 -12.38 7.09 -1.42
N THR A 174 -12.74 6.67 -2.64
CA THR A 174 -14.02 7.01 -3.29
C THR A 174 -14.64 5.74 -3.88
N PRO A 175 -15.97 5.70 -4.12
CA PRO A 175 -16.62 4.55 -4.74
C PRO A 175 -16.17 4.25 -6.18
N GLU A 176 -15.60 5.25 -6.86
CA GLU A 176 -15.10 5.18 -8.24
C GLU A 176 -13.72 4.52 -8.33
N ASP A 177 -13.01 4.39 -7.21
CA ASP A 177 -11.72 3.73 -7.15
C ASP A 177 -11.89 2.21 -7.04
N PRO A 178 -11.43 1.41 -8.02
CA PRO A 178 -11.50 -0.04 -7.94
C PRO A 178 -10.64 -0.63 -6.81
N ALA A 179 -9.57 0.05 -6.41
CA ALA A 179 -8.65 -0.40 -5.39
C ALA A 179 -9.07 -0.01 -3.95
N SER A 180 -10.16 0.75 -3.76
CA SER A 180 -10.70 1.05 -2.43
C SER A 180 -11.68 -0.02 -1.96
N GLY A 181 -11.37 -0.69 -0.84
CA GLY A 181 -12.22 -1.69 -0.17
C GLY A 181 -13.46 -1.03 0.45
N ARG A 182 -14.61 -1.71 0.40
CA ARG A 182 -15.88 -1.19 0.90
C ARG A 182 -16.25 -1.82 2.24
N LEU A 183 -16.83 -1.08 3.15
CA LEU A 183 -17.35 -1.63 4.40
C LEU A 183 -18.35 -2.77 4.13
N GLY A 184 -18.07 -3.93 4.74
CA GLY A 184 -18.86 -5.16 4.54
C GLY A 184 -18.49 -5.96 3.30
N GLU A 185 -17.58 -5.50 2.43
CA GLU A 185 -17.00 -6.27 1.34
C GLU A 185 -16.00 -7.29 1.91
N THR A 186 -16.01 -8.52 1.43
CA THR A 186 -14.97 -9.50 1.76
C THR A 186 -13.78 -9.35 0.82
N LEU A 187 -12.59 -9.79 1.24
CA LEU A 187 -11.42 -9.84 0.36
C LEU A 187 -11.73 -10.61 -0.94
N TRP A 188 -12.47 -11.72 -0.84
CA TRP A 188 -12.81 -12.58 -1.98
C TRP A 188 -13.79 -11.94 -2.98
N GLU A 189 -14.65 -11.00 -2.52
CA GLU A 189 -15.49 -10.16 -3.38
C GLU A 189 -14.66 -9.02 -4.00
N PHE A 190 -13.71 -8.47 -3.21
CA PHE A 190 -12.88 -7.36 -3.61
C PHE A 190 -11.88 -7.73 -4.72
N LEU A 191 -11.13 -8.83 -4.57
CA LEU A 191 -10.06 -9.21 -5.49
C LEU A 191 -10.49 -9.19 -6.98
N PRO A 192 -11.55 -9.92 -7.41
CA PRO A 192 -11.96 -9.86 -8.81
C PRO A 192 -12.46 -8.47 -9.21
N ARG A 193 -13.15 -7.75 -8.32
CA ARG A 193 -13.64 -6.40 -8.61
C ARG A 193 -12.49 -5.43 -8.82
N SER A 194 -11.49 -5.47 -7.96
CA SER A 194 -10.32 -4.59 -8.05
C SER A 194 -9.49 -4.90 -9.29
N VAL A 195 -9.11 -6.15 -9.51
CA VAL A 195 -8.29 -6.55 -10.67
C VAL A 195 -8.95 -6.15 -11.99
N PHE A 196 -10.21 -6.53 -12.22
CA PHE A 196 -10.91 -6.16 -13.45
C PHE A 196 -11.23 -4.68 -13.55
N GLY A 197 -11.53 -4.03 -12.43
CA GLY A 197 -11.78 -2.59 -12.36
C GLY A 197 -10.53 -1.79 -12.71
N SER A 198 -9.40 -2.10 -12.10
CA SER A 198 -8.09 -1.47 -12.33
C SER A 198 -7.62 -1.65 -13.77
N PHE A 199 -7.80 -2.86 -14.32
CA PHE A 199 -7.49 -3.13 -15.72
C PHE A 199 -8.30 -2.25 -16.68
N ARG A 200 -9.63 -2.17 -16.50
CA ARG A 200 -10.51 -1.35 -17.35
C ARG A 200 -10.19 0.13 -17.22
N SER A 201 -9.97 0.58 -16.00
CA SER A 201 -9.62 1.97 -15.69
C SER A 201 -8.28 2.36 -16.30
N ALA A 202 -7.25 1.52 -16.17
CA ALA A 202 -5.95 1.77 -16.81
C ALA A 202 -6.07 1.97 -18.32
N ILE A 203 -6.85 1.11 -19.00
CA ILE A 203 -7.08 1.22 -20.45
C ILE A 203 -7.78 2.53 -20.79
N ALA A 204 -8.81 2.93 -20.03
CA ALA A 204 -9.53 4.16 -20.26
C ALA A 204 -8.63 5.40 -20.08
N LEU A 205 -7.87 5.44 -18.98
CA LEU A 205 -6.93 6.52 -18.67
C LEU A 205 -5.83 6.65 -19.70
N GLU A 206 -5.27 5.53 -20.17
CA GLU A 206 -4.20 5.57 -21.17
C GLU A 206 -4.73 5.94 -22.57
N ARG A 207 -5.95 5.49 -22.93
CA ARG A 207 -6.64 5.94 -24.16
C ARG A 207 -6.83 7.45 -24.16
N GLU A 208 -7.40 8.00 -23.11
CA GLU A 208 -7.61 9.44 -22.97
C GLU A 208 -6.29 10.21 -23.06
N ARG A 209 -5.22 9.74 -22.40
CA ARG A 209 -3.90 10.37 -22.49
C ARG A 209 -3.34 10.37 -23.92
N LEU A 210 -3.45 9.25 -24.63
CA LEU A 210 -2.98 9.11 -26.00
C LEU A 210 -3.80 10.02 -26.94
N GLN A 211 -5.11 10.06 -26.79
CA GLN A 211 -6.01 10.93 -27.58
C GLN A 211 -5.65 12.42 -27.38
N ARG A 212 -5.43 12.86 -26.12
CA ARG A 212 -4.99 14.25 -25.84
C ARG A 212 -3.65 14.61 -26.51
N LYS A 213 -2.81 13.59 -26.79
CA LYS A 213 -1.53 13.75 -27.52
C LYS A 213 -1.64 13.55 -29.03
N GLY A 214 -2.82 13.28 -29.58
CA GLY A 214 -3.01 12.93 -31.00
C GLY A 214 -2.39 11.58 -31.38
N LEU A 215 -2.17 10.67 -30.42
CA LEU A 215 -1.51 9.40 -30.63
C LEU A 215 -2.53 8.25 -30.73
N ARG A 216 -2.20 7.24 -31.54
CA ARG A 216 -2.98 6.00 -31.65
C ARG A 216 -2.67 5.07 -30.48
N TRP A 217 -3.59 4.14 -30.19
CA TRP A 217 -3.42 3.11 -29.14
C TRP A 217 -2.11 2.30 -29.29
N TRP A 218 -1.74 1.97 -30.50
CA TRP A 218 -0.53 1.17 -30.83
C TRP A 218 0.76 1.98 -30.81
N SER A 219 0.74 3.22 -30.33
CA SER A 219 1.93 4.04 -30.20
C SER A 219 2.93 3.40 -29.22
N VAL A 220 4.22 3.50 -29.56
CA VAL A 220 5.33 3.13 -28.66
C VAL A 220 5.34 3.96 -27.37
N GLN A 221 4.60 5.07 -27.31
CA GLN A 221 4.41 5.87 -26.12
C GLN A 221 3.30 5.33 -25.20
N ASN A 222 2.62 4.24 -25.56
CA ASN A 222 1.61 3.62 -24.71
C ASN A 222 2.28 2.88 -23.54
N HIS A 223 2.06 3.39 -22.32
CA HIS A 223 2.70 2.85 -21.11
C HIS A 223 2.22 1.44 -20.77
N ILE A 224 0.96 1.11 -21.07
CA ILE A 224 0.43 -0.24 -20.84
C ILE A 224 1.10 -1.23 -21.79
N LEU A 225 1.17 -0.91 -23.08
CA LEU A 225 1.84 -1.78 -24.07
C LEU A 225 3.32 -1.95 -23.75
N GLN A 226 4.01 -0.88 -23.34
CA GLN A 226 5.40 -0.97 -22.89
C GLN A 226 5.57 -1.95 -21.73
N ALA A 227 4.73 -1.84 -20.68
CA ALA A 227 4.85 -2.71 -19.51
C ALA A 227 4.45 -4.17 -19.82
N TRP A 228 3.38 -4.38 -20.62
CA TRP A 228 2.98 -5.72 -21.01
C TRP A 228 3.95 -6.39 -21.98
N SER A 229 4.57 -5.64 -22.90
CA SER A 229 5.59 -6.21 -23.77
C SER A 229 6.79 -6.74 -22.97
N MET A 230 7.15 -6.13 -21.85
CA MET A 230 8.18 -6.65 -20.94
C MET A 230 7.77 -7.98 -20.30
N SER A 231 6.49 -8.11 -19.89
CA SER A 231 5.98 -9.37 -19.34
C SER A 231 5.95 -10.47 -20.41
N VAL A 232 5.48 -10.16 -21.61
CA VAL A 232 5.47 -11.11 -22.74
C VAL A 232 6.89 -11.52 -23.12
N LEU A 233 7.83 -10.57 -23.17
CA LEU A 233 9.23 -10.87 -23.45
C LEU A 233 9.83 -11.74 -22.35
N LEU A 234 9.61 -11.42 -21.07
CA LEU A 234 10.13 -12.21 -19.96
C LEU A 234 9.59 -13.63 -19.98
N PHE A 235 8.26 -13.81 -20.04
CA PHE A 235 7.64 -15.14 -20.03
C PHE A 235 7.99 -15.92 -21.31
N GLY A 236 7.98 -15.25 -22.46
CA GLY A 236 8.40 -15.84 -23.73
C GLY A 236 9.84 -16.33 -23.71
N THR A 237 10.76 -15.55 -23.09
CA THR A 237 12.14 -15.95 -22.90
C THR A 237 12.25 -17.17 -21.97
N MET A 238 11.52 -17.18 -20.85
CA MET A 238 11.51 -18.34 -19.94
C MET A 238 10.97 -19.60 -20.65
N ILE A 239 9.90 -19.47 -21.44
CA ILE A 239 9.34 -20.59 -22.21
C ILE A 239 10.31 -21.07 -23.30
N ALA A 240 10.98 -20.15 -23.99
CA ALA A 240 11.96 -20.49 -25.02
C ALA A 240 13.17 -21.25 -24.47
N ILE A 241 13.61 -20.92 -23.26
CA ILE A 241 14.77 -21.58 -22.61
C ILE A 241 14.34 -22.90 -21.96
N PHE A 242 13.21 -22.91 -21.23
CA PHE A 242 12.84 -24.01 -20.34
C PHE A 242 11.64 -24.84 -20.82
N GLY A 243 11.04 -24.49 -21.94
CA GLY A 243 9.89 -25.19 -22.50
C GLY A 243 8.55 -24.76 -21.88
N TRP A 244 7.45 -25.27 -22.46
CA TRP A 244 6.08 -24.91 -22.05
C TRP A 244 5.68 -25.38 -20.64
N THR A 245 6.42 -26.31 -20.06
CA THR A 245 6.16 -26.88 -18.72
C THR A 245 6.23 -25.83 -17.61
N VAL A 246 6.95 -24.72 -17.83
CA VAL A 246 7.06 -23.64 -16.84
C VAL A 246 5.87 -22.68 -16.86
N LEU A 247 5.09 -22.62 -17.95
CA LEU A 247 4.01 -21.64 -18.13
C LEU A 247 2.95 -21.67 -17.02
N PRO A 248 2.41 -22.82 -16.58
CA PRO A 248 1.42 -22.86 -15.51
C PRO A 248 1.94 -22.23 -14.22
N TRP A 249 3.21 -22.43 -13.91
CA TRP A 249 3.86 -21.90 -12.69
C TRP A 249 4.16 -20.41 -12.79
N LEU A 250 4.54 -19.93 -13.98
CA LEU A 250 4.68 -18.51 -14.28
C LEU A 250 3.35 -17.78 -14.12
N ILE A 251 2.25 -18.36 -14.59
CA ILE A 251 0.91 -17.77 -14.40
C ILE A 251 0.53 -17.80 -12.92
N LEU A 252 0.71 -18.93 -12.24
CA LEU A 252 0.32 -19.08 -10.84
C LEU A 252 1.06 -18.07 -9.94
N GLN A 253 2.39 -17.93 -10.09
CA GLN A 253 3.16 -16.97 -9.30
C GLN A 253 2.73 -15.52 -9.59
N ALA A 254 2.39 -15.18 -10.86
CA ALA A 254 1.90 -13.86 -11.22
C ALA A 254 0.53 -13.55 -10.60
N VAL A 255 -0.39 -14.52 -10.61
CA VAL A 255 -1.70 -14.41 -9.95
C VAL A 255 -1.54 -14.22 -8.45
N ILE A 256 -0.67 -14.99 -7.79
CA ILE A 256 -0.40 -14.84 -6.35
C ILE A 256 0.16 -13.44 -6.06
N GLY A 257 1.14 -12.98 -6.86
CA GLY A 257 1.75 -11.66 -6.66
C GLY A 257 0.77 -10.51 -6.84
N ALA A 258 -0.04 -10.53 -7.89
CA ALA A 258 -1.09 -9.54 -8.10
C ALA A 258 -2.15 -9.58 -6.99
N SER A 259 -2.56 -10.78 -6.54
CA SER A 259 -3.51 -10.95 -5.45
C SER A 259 -2.97 -10.44 -4.12
N LEU A 260 -1.67 -10.62 -3.86
CA LEU A 260 -1.03 -10.09 -2.65
C LEU A 260 -1.06 -8.56 -2.62
N LEU A 261 -0.72 -7.90 -3.74
CA LEU A 261 -0.83 -6.44 -3.86
C LEU A 261 -2.28 -5.97 -3.63
N GLU A 262 -3.25 -6.58 -4.32
CA GLU A 262 -4.64 -6.19 -4.17
C GLU A 262 -5.17 -6.42 -2.74
N THR A 263 -4.67 -7.46 -2.04
CA THR A 263 -4.96 -7.65 -0.62
C THR A 263 -4.45 -6.48 0.22
N VAL A 264 -3.29 -5.94 -0.11
CA VAL A 264 -2.75 -4.75 0.56
C VAL A 264 -3.62 -3.52 0.26
N ASN A 265 -4.03 -3.29 -0.99
CA ASN A 265 -4.98 -2.22 -1.34
C ASN A 265 -6.31 -2.33 -0.56
N TYR A 266 -6.82 -3.56 -0.39
CA TYR A 266 -8.01 -3.81 0.41
C TYR A 266 -7.82 -3.37 1.86
N ILE A 267 -6.69 -3.72 2.47
CA ILE A 267 -6.34 -3.39 3.86
C ILE A 267 -6.20 -1.87 4.03
N GLU A 268 -5.50 -1.21 3.12
CA GLU A 268 -5.17 0.21 3.16
C GLU A 268 -6.38 1.13 3.08
N HIS A 269 -7.46 0.69 2.44
CA HIS A 269 -8.59 1.57 2.11
C HIS A 269 -9.96 1.04 2.56
N TYR A 270 -10.00 -0.05 3.35
CA TYR A 270 -11.25 -0.66 3.77
C TYR A 270 -12.18 0.31 4.48
N GLY A 271 -13.36 0.52 3.91
CA GLY A 271 -14.45 1.32 4.48
C GLY A 271 -14.23 2.84 4.44
N LEU A 272 -13.06 3.34 4.01
CA LEU A 272 -12.76 4.76 4.02
C LEU A 272 -13.41 5.50 2.84
N LEU A 273 -13.91 6.71 3.10
CA LEU A 273 -14.59 7.57 2.12
C LEU A 273 -14.21 9.03 2.33
N ARG A 274 -13.65 9.66 1.32
CA ARG A 274 -13.34 11.10 1.35
C ARG A 274 -14.62 11.95 1.44
N ALA A 275 -14.53 13.01 2.21
CA ALA A 275 -15.60 13.98 2.32
C ALA A 275 -15.89 14.67 0.98
N ARG A 276 -17.16 14.99 0.71
CA ARG A 276 -17.57 15.82 -0.44
C ARG A 276 -17.55 17.30 -0.05
N ARG A 277 -17.05 18.12 -0.95
CA ARG A 277 -17.12 19.59 -0.85
C ARG A 277 -18.51 20.08 -1.28
N PRO A 278 -18.88 21.32 -0.97
CA PRO A 278 -20.16 21.92 -1.40
C PRO A 278 -20.41 21.86 -2.90
N ASN A 279 -19.34 21.89 -3.71
CA ASN A 279 -19.41 21.78 -5.18
C ASN A 279 -19.59 20.33 -5.69
N GLY A 280 -19.88 19.37 -4.81
CA GLY A 280 -20.10 17.95 -5.12
C GLY A 280 -18.82 17.14 -5.41
N LYS A 281 -17.65 17.76 -5.53
CA LYS A 281 -16.37 17.07 -5.73
C LYS A 281 -15.83 16.53 -4.42
N TYR A 282 -15.06 15.45 -4.47
CA TYR A 282 -14.34 14.94 -3.30
C TYR A 282 -13.25 15.92 -2.84
N ALA A 283 -13.02 15.99 -1.55
CA ALA A 283 -11.91 16.72 -0.97
C ALA A 283 -10.57 16.15 -1.47
N ARG A 284 -9.49 16.93 -1.39
CA ARG A 284 -8.14 16.40 -1.63
C ARG A 284 -7.86 15.27 -0.64
N CYS A 285 -7.14 14.24 -1.09
CA CYS A 285 -6.71 13.15 -0.22
C CYS A 285 -5.89 13.70 0.96
N SER A 286 -6.17 13.20 2.13
CA SER A 286 -5.57 13.59 3.41
C SER A 286 -5.09 12.35 4.16
N PRO A 287 -4.29 12.48 5.22
CA PRO A 287 -3.87 11.35 6.02
C PRO A 287 -5.03 10.52 6.63
N ARG A 288 -6.24 11.08 6.71
CA ARG A 288 -7.42 10.37 7.22
C ARG A 288 -8.01 9.34 6.25
N ASP A 289 -7.55 9.32 5.00
CA ASP A 289 -8.17 8.57 3.91
C ASP A 289 -7.45 7.23 3.61
N SER A 290 -6.50 6.84 4.45
CA SER A 290 -5.79 5.55 4.35
C SER A 290 -5.40 5.02 5.73
N TRP A 291 -5.52 3.69 5.93
CA TRP A 291 -5.07 3.00 7.13
C TRP A 291 -3.55 2.90 7.16
N ASN A 292 -2.95 3.24 8.29
CA ASN A 292 -1.51 3.13 8.54
C ASN A 292 -1.16 2.02 9.54
N SER A 293 0.12 1.65 9.55
CA SER A 293 0.73 0.90 10.65
C SER A 293 2.20 1.31 10.80
N ASP A 294 2.66 1.41 12.04
CA ASP A 294 4.04 1.74 12.37
C ASP A 294 4.88 0.51 12.78
N ARG A 295 4.39 -0.72 12.49
CA ARG A 295 5.15 -1.96 12.75
C ARG A 295 6.47 -1.94 11.98
N LEU A 296 7.59 -1.99 12.74
CA LEU A 296 8.92 -1.71 12.19
C LEU A 296 9.34 -2.73 11.14
N VAL A 297 9.20 -4.03 11.43
CA VAL A 297 9.72 -5.08 10.54
C VAL A 297 9.00 -5.06 9.20
N THR A 298 7.66 -5.04 9.20
CA THR A 298 6.89 -4.92 7.95
C THR A 298 7.24 -3.61 7.21
N ASN A 299 7.46 -2.49 7.91
CA ASN A 299 7.86 -1.23 7.27
C ASN A 299 9.22 -1.33 6.57
N ILE A 300 10.18 -2.01 7.15
CA ILE A 300 11.51 -2.24 6.52
C ILE A 300 11.36 -3.14 5.28
N PHE A 301 10.62 -4.24 5.38
CA PHE A 301 10.41 -5.17 4.26
C PHE A 301 9.63 -4.55 3.09
N LEU A 302 8.72 -3.61 3.39
CA LEU A 302 7.86 -2.96 2.41
C LEU A 302 8.25 -1.50 2.11
N PHE A 303 9.46 -1.05 2.45
CA PHE A 303 9.92 0.31 2.17
C PHE A 303 8.90 1.37 2.64
N HIS A 304 8.52 1.34 3.92
CA HIS A 304 7.51 2.23 4.54
C HIS A 304 6.14 2.27 3.86
N LEU A 305 5.75 1.25 3.09
CA LEU A 305 4.43 1.21 2.45
C LEU A 305 3.29 1.41 3.47
N GLN A 306 3.45 0.94 4.72
CA GLN A 306 2.44 1.09 5.76
C GLN A 306 2.23 2.55 6.23
N ARG A 307 3.10 3.50 5.85
CA ARG A 307 2.88 4.95 6.00
C ARG A 307 2.09 5.49 4.81
N HIS A 308 1.08 4.75 4.43
CA HIS A 308 0.32 4.90 3.19
C HIS A 308 -0.46 6.21 3.11
N SER A 309 -0.91 6.71 4.24
CA SER A 309 -1.59 7.99 4.33
C SER A 309 -0.70 9.18 3.92
N ASP A 310 0.57 9.19 4.32
CA ASP A 310 1.52 10.22 3.91
C ASP A 310 1.93 10.04 2.44
N HIS A 311 2.04 8.79 1.98
CA HIS A 311 2.29 8.47 0.59
C HIS A 311 1.19 9.06 -0.33
N HIS A 312 -0.09 8.88 0.00
CA HIS A 312 -1.20 9.45 -0.77
C HIS A 312 -1.29 10.97 -0.69
N ALA A 313 -0.99 11.55 0.46
CA ALA A 313 -0.94 13.00 0.62
C ALA A 313 0.24 13.63 -0.14
N ASN A 314 1.36 12.91 -0.25
CA ASN A 314 2.63 13.38 -0.79
C ASN A 314 3.32 12.34 -1.69
N PRO A 315 2.74 11.94 -2.85
CA PRO A 315 3.22 10.81 -3.66
C PRO A 315 4.63 11.00 -4.24
N GLY A 316 5.14 12.21 -4.24
CA GLY A 316 6.52 12.52 -4.62
C GLY A 316 7.56 12.18 -3.55
N ARG A 317 7.18 11.97 -2.29
CA ARG A 317 8.13 11.58 -1.22
C ARG A 317 8.72 10.21 -1.48
N ARG A 318 10.01 10.06 -1.19
CA ARG A 318 10.68 8.76 -1.22
C ARG A 318 10.39 8.01 0.09
N TYR A 319 10.40 6.69 0.05
CA TYR A 319 10.00 5.84 1.17
C TYR A 319 10.71 6.16 2.50
N GLN A 320 12.00 6.51 2.46
CA GLN A 320 12.77 6.86 3.65
C GLN A 320 12.38 8.21 4.27
N THR A 321 11.59 9.02 3.54
CA THR A 321 11.08 10.32 4.02
C THR A 321 9.60 10.32 4.35
N LEU A 322 8.92 9.17 4.21
CA LEU A 322 7.52 9.02 4.58
C LEU A 322 7.35 9.11 6.10
N ARG A 323 6.24 9.73 6.52
CA ARG A 323 5.96 10.06 7.91
C ARG A 323 4.78 9.27 8.47
N SER A 324 4.92 8.86 9.71
CA SER A 324 3.78 8.48 10.53
C SER A 324 2.95 9.73 10.85
N SER A 325 1.63 9.63 10.74
CA SER A 325 0.70 10.73 10.98
C SER A 325 -0.32 10.32 12.06
N MET A 326 -0.44 11.15 13.11
CA MET A 326 -1.46 10.97 14.14
C MET A 326 -2.89 11.17 13.61
N GLN A 327 -3.07 11.79 12.44
CA GLN A 327 -4.39 11.94 11.81
C GLN A 327 -4.83 10.71 11.04
N ALA A 328 -3.89 9.81 10.70
CA ALA A 328 -4.19 8.59 9.97
C ALA A 328 -4.84 7.55 10.91
N PRO A 329 -5.91 6.87 10.47
CA PRO A 329 -6.44 5.75 11.21
C PRO A 329 -5.41 4.61 11.24
N GLN A 330 -5.28 3.95 12.41
CA GLN A 330 -4.27 2.94 12.65
C GLN A 330 -4.84 1.53 12.57
N LEU A 331 -4.12 0.65 11.87
CA LEU A 331 -4.37 -0.78 11.87
C LEU A 331 -3.91 -1.40 13.21
N PRO A 332 -4.56 -2.48 13.67
CA PRO A 332 -4.17 -3.14 14.91
C PRO A 332 -2.86 -3.93 14.81
N ALA A 333 -2.38 -4.18 13.59
CA ALA A 333 -1.16 -4.94 13.31
C ALA A 333 -0.50 -4.50 12.00
N GLY A 334 0.69 -5.03 11.70
CA GLY A 334 1.36 -4.84 10.40
C GLY A 334 0.64 -5.57 9.26
N TYR A 335 0.89 -5.14 8.03
CA TYR A 335 0.21 -5.69 6.83
C TYR A 335 0.36 -7.20 6.71
N ALA A 336 1.49 -7.77 7.10
CA ALA A 336 1.70 -9.22 7.07
C ALA A 336 0.65 -9.99 7.92
N THR A 337 0.34 -9.49 9.12
CA THR A 337 -0.71 -10.03 9.98
C THR A 337 -2.10 -9.71 9.43
N MET A 338 -2.31 -8.49 8.92
CA MET A 338 -3.60 -8.06 8.38
C MET A 338 -4.00 -8.85 7.13
N ILE A 339 -3.05 -9.34 6.33
CA ILE A 339 -3.30 -10.26 5.20
C ILE A 339 -3.97 -11.55 5.68
N LEU A 340 -3.49 -12.12 6.80
CA LEU A 340 -4.09 -13.32 7.39
C LEU A 340 -5.52 -13.04 7.87
N PHE A 341 -5.75 -11.90 8.49
CA PHE A 341 -7.08 -11.52 8.97
C PHE A 341 -8.05 -11.25 7.81
N ALA A 342 -7.58 -10.59 6.74
CA ALA A 342 -8.39 -10.30 5.55
C ALA A 342 -8.83 -11.56 4.81
N ALA A 343 -8.01 -12.61 4.83
CA ALA A 343 -8.34 -13.90 4.21
C ALA A 343 -9.54 -14.62 4.89
N VAL A 344 -9.86 -14.26 6.15
CA VAL A 344 -10.94 -14.85 6.95
C VAL A 344 -12.03 -13.80 7.20
N PRO A 345 -13.09 -13.71 6.36
CA PRO A 345 -14.04 -12.60 6.39
C PRO A 345 -14.74 -12.35 7.74
N PRO A 346 -15.15 -13.37 8.54
CA PRO A 346 -15.71 -13.12 9.87
C PRO A 346 -14.72 -12.44 10.82
N LEU A 347 -13.44 -12.88 10.80
CA LEU A 347 -12.38 -12.32 11.62
C LEU A 347 -12.05 -10.87 11.19
N TRP A 348 -11.96 -10.63 9.88
CA TRP A 348 -11.74 -9.29 9.32
C TRP A 348 -12.81 -8.30 9.80
N ARG A 349 -14.07 -8.69 9.68
CA ARG A 349 -15.20 -7.84 10.10
C ARG A 349 -15.20 -7.56 11.61
N ALA A 350 -14.92 -8.57 12.41
CA ALA A 350 -14.81 -8.40 13.85
C ALA A 350 -13.70 -7.43 14.25
N ILE A 351 -12.60 -7.40 13.47
CA ILE A 351 -11.45 -6.55 13.74
C ILE A 351 -11.62 -5.15 13.12
N MET A 352 -12.17 -5.02 11.92
CA MET A 352 -12.10 -3.76 11.17
C MET A 352 -13.40 -2.96 11.13
N ASP A 353 -14.58 -3.60 11.17
CA ASP A 353 -15.85 -2.88 11.03
C ASP A 353 -16.02 -1.81 12.14
N HIS A 354 -15.72 -2.17 13.40
CA HIS A 354 -15.82 -1.20 14.51
C HIS A 354 -14.79 -0.06 14.38
N ARG A 355 -13.60 -0.32 13.85
CA ARG A 355 -12.58 0.73 13.61
C ARG A 355 -13.01 1.72 12.54
N VAL A 356 -13.68 1.23 11.49
CA VAL A 356 -14.29 2.12 10.50
C VAL A 356 -15.37 3.00 11.14
N LEU A 357 -16.20 2.44 12.02
CA LEU A 357 -17.20 3.22 12.74
C LEU A 357 -16.57 4.26 13.67
N GLU A 358 -15.56 3.88 14.45
CA GLU A 358 -14.80 4.80 15.31
C GLU A 358 -14.19 5.95 14.50
N HIS A 359 -13.63 5.69 13.33
CA HIS A 359 -13.07 6.70 12.44
C HIS A 359 -14.09 7.77 12.01
N TYR A 360 -15.36 7.40 11.96
CA TYR A 360 -16.48 8.27 11.59
C TYR A 360 -17.39 8.64 12.77
N ASP A 361 -16.89 8.58 14.00
CA ASP A 361 -17.62 8.97 15.21
C ASP A 361 -18.95 8.20 15.38
N GLY A 362 -19.01 6.96 14.92
CA GLY A 362 -20.19 6.10 14.92
C GLY A 362 -21.14 6.28 13.71
N ASP A 363 -20.91 7.28 12.87
CA ASP A 363 -21.75 7.54 11.70
C ASP A 363 -21.35 6.67 10.50
N VAL A 364 -21.96 5.49 10.41
CA VAL A 364 -21.73 4.55 9.30
C VAL A 364 -22.09 5.12 7.93
N THR A 365 -22.93 6.17 7.85
CA THR A 365 -23.33 6.76 6.55
C THR A 365 -22.17 7.47 5.84
N ARG A 366 -21.14 7.84 6.59
CA ARG A 366 -19.91 8.47 6.10
C ARG A 366 -18.90 7.48 5.53
N ALA A 367 -19.11 6.17 5.73
CA ALA A 367 -18.22 5.14 5.23
C ALA A 367 -18.50 4.75 3.76
N ASN A 368 -17.52 4.20 3.08
CA ASN A 368 -17.66 3.58 1.76
C ASN A 368 -18.33 2.21 1.90
N ILE A 369 -19.65 2.20 1.92
CA ILE A 369 -20.43 0.99 2.19
C ILE A 369 -20.64 0.17 0.91
N HIS A 370 -20.52 -1.17 1.02
CA HIS A 370 -20.83 -2.08 -0.08
C HIS A 370 -22.30 -1.91 -0.54
N PRO A 371 -22.59 -1.57 -1.82
CA PRO A 371 -23.92 -1.17 -2.27
C PRO A 371 -25.00 -2.21 -1.97
N ARG A 372 -24.74 -3.49 -2.25
CA ARG A 372 -25.72 -4.59 -2.04
C ARG A 372 -25.98 -4.89 -0.57
N LYS A 373 -25.10 -4.49 0.34
CA LYS A 373 -25.20 -4.75 1.79
C LYS A 373 -25.60 -3.48 2.56
N ARG A 374 -25.80 -2.34 1.87
CA ARG A 374 -26.01 -1.02 2.47
C ARG A 374 -27.15 -1.01 3.48
N ARG A 375 -28.34 -1.48 3.09
CA ARG A 375 -29.50 -1.51 4.00
C ARG A 375 -29.19 -2.26 5.30
N ARG A 376 -28.69 -3.49 5.18
CA ARG A 376 -28.34 -4.33 6.34
C ARG A 376 -27.31 -3.68 7.25
N LEU A 377 -26.27 -3.04 6.68
CA LEU A 377 -25.20 -2.40 7.46
C LEU A 377 -25.71 -1.13 8.15
N LEU A 378 -26.59 -0.36 7.51
CA LEU A 378 -27.23 0.80 8.14
C LEU A 378 -28.16 0.37 9.28
N GLU A 379 -28.93 -0.71 9.13
CA GLU A 379 -29.76 -1.27 10.20
C GLU A 379 -28.89 -1.77 11.37
N MET A 380 -27.80 -2.49 11.07
CA MET A 380 -26.92 -3.08 12.08
C MET A 380 -26.15 -2.01 12.88
N TYR A 381 -25.58 -1.02 12.21
CA TYR A 381 -24.69 -0.04 12.83
C TYR A 381 -25.36 1.30 13.12
N GLY A 382 -26.44 1.66 12.42
CA GLY A 382 -27.22 2.88 12.69
C GLY A 382 -27.93 2.85 14.04
N THR A 383 -28.37 1.68 14.48
CA THR A 383 -28.99 1.49 15.81
C THR A 383 -27.98 1.67 16.94
N VAL A 384 -26.73 1.28 16.74
CA VAL A 384 -25.66 1.44 17.75
C VAL A 384 -25.33 2.92 18.00
N ALA A 385 -25.27 3.73 16.96
CA ALA A 385 -25.05 5.18 17.07
C ALA A 385 -26.17 5.88 17.86
N THR A 386 -27.44 5.47 17.64
CA THR A 386 -28.60 6.00 18.36
C THR A 386 -28.55 5.65 19.85
N LEU A 387 -28.16 4.44 20.20
CA LEU A 387 -28.03 4.00 21.59
C LEU A 387 -26.87 4.71 22.33
N ALA A 388 -25.71 4.89 21.65
CA ALA A 388 -24.57 5.62 22.21
C ALA A 388 -24.88 7.11 22.43
N GLY A 389 -25.58 7.75 21.47
CA GLY A 389 -26.04 9.13 21.59
C GLY A 389 -27.07 9.33 22.73
N THR A 390 -27.92 8.33 22.97
CA THR A 390 -28.89 8.38 24.08
C THR A 390 -28.23 8.22 25.45
N GLN A 391 -27.16 7.43 25.55
CA GLN A 391 -26.41 7.26 26.80
C GLN A 391 -25.57 8.50 27.13
N SER A 392 -24.96 9.18 26.17
CA SER A 392 -24.20 10.41 26.38
C SER A 392 -25.11 11.57 26.83
N ASN A 393 -26.30 11.69 26.27
CA ASN A 393 -27.29 12.70 26.69
C ASN A 393 -27.89 12.42 28.07
N SER A 394 -28.01 11.16 28.47
CA SER A 394 -28.52 10.79 29.80
C SER A 394 -27.46 11.02 30.91
N ALA A 395 -26.16 11.00 30.56
CA ALA A 395 -25.08 11.31 31.48
C ALA A 395 -24.92 12.83 31.71
N GLN A 396 -25.17 13.64 30.69
CA GLN A 396 -25.15 15.11 30.81
C GLN A 396 -26.38 15.70 31.53
N SER A 397 -27.52 15.00 31.51
CA SER A 397 -28.73 15.47 32.21
C SER A 397 -28.74 15.19 33.72
N LYS A 398 -27.75 14.47 34.26
CA LYS A 398 -27.63 14.17 35.70
C LYS A 398 -26.71 15.10 36.50
N SER A 399 -26.04 16.04 35.84
CA SER A 399 -25.31 17.12 36.50
C SER A 399 -26.17 18.39 36.49
N GLY A 400 -27.13 18.47 37.44
CA GLY A 400 -27.94 19.67 37.69
C GLY A 400 -27.10 20.72 38.42
N PRO A 401 -27.48 22.00 38.38
CA PRO A 401 -26.67 23.10 38.79
C PRO A 401 -26.62 23.24 40.33
N SER A 402 -25.45 23.25 40.90
CA SER A 402 -25.24 23.77 42.26
C SER A 402 -25.11 25.30 42.20
N SER A 403 -26.09 25.97 42.85
CA SER A 403 -26.11 27.38 43.11
C SER A 403 -25.00 27.80 44.09
N SER A 404 -24.26 28.87 43.79
CA SER A 404 -24.01 29.93 44.76
C SER A 404 -23.17 31.08 44.20
N ALA A 405 -23.79 32.24 44.33
CA ALA A 405 -23.25 33.54 44.81
C ALA A 405 -22.36 34.37 43.88
N GLN A 406 -22.96 35.51 43.61
CA GLN A 406 -22.47 36.83 43.19
C GLN A 406 -21.14 37.28 43.75
N SER A 407 -20.32 37.94 42.94
CA SER A 407 -19.73 39.25 43.29
C SER A 407 -19.36 40.02 42.03
N ASN A 408 -19.78 41.30 42.03
CA ASN A 408 -19.47 42.35 41.05
C ASN A 408 -17.98 42.70 41.02
N SER A 409 -17.43 43.09 39.87
CA SER A 409 -16.94 44.45 39.63
C SER A 409 -16.16 44.61 38.33
N ALA A 410 -16.53 45.69 37.62
CA ALA A 410 -15.72 46.65 36.92
C ALA A 410 -15.08 46.34 35.57
N GLU A 411 -15.56 47.14 34.65
CA GLU A 411 -15.06 47.54 33.35
C GLU A 411 -13.56 47.77 33.20
N SER A 412 -12.98 47.45 32.05
CA SER A 412 -12.10 48.39 31.36
C SER A 412 -11.99 48.01 29.86
N HIS A 413 -12.38 48.98 29.05
CA HIS A 413 -12.09 49.07 27.60
C HIS A 413 -10.59 48.93 27.31
N LEU A 414 -10.23 48.28 26.23
CA LEU A 414 -9.15 48.73 25.36
C LEU A 414 -9.33 48.15 23.93
N ALA A 415 -9.02 49.02 22.99
CA ALA A 415 -9.28 49.00 21.55
C ALA A 415 -8.48 47.97 20.75
N GLU A 416 -9.05 47.58 19.63
CA GLU A 416 -8.35 46.98 18.48
C GLU A 416 -7.38 47.98 17.81
N PRO A 417 -6.35 47.49 17.16
CA PRO A 417 -5.83 48.24 16.01
C PRO A 417 -5.99 47.47 14.68
N ASP A 418 -6.51 48.21 13.73
CA ASP A 418 -6.54 47.96 12.28
C ASP A 418 -5.17 47.54 11.72
N VAL A 419 -5.19 46.63 10.77
CA VAL A 419 -4.09 46.36 9.85
C VAL A 419 -4.61 46.46 8.40
N PRO A 420 -3.94 47.27 7.55
CA PRO A 420 -4.43 47.60 6.22
C PRO A 420 -4.13 46.55 5.15
N GLU A 421 -5.04 46.46 4.19
CA GLU A 421 -4.85 45.80 2.89
C GLU A 421 -3.77 46.53 2.05
N SER A 422 -2.95 45.70 1.40
CA SER A 422 -2.23 46.06 0.16
C SER A 422 -2.06 44.76 -0.62
N GLY A 423 -2.58 44.53 -1.80
CA GLY A 423 -2.55 45.29 -3.04
C GLY A 423 -1.54 44.66 -3.96
N ALA A 424 -2.03 43.82 -4.87
CA ALA A 424 -1.62 43.43 -6.24
C ALA A 424 -0.13 43.61 -6.65
N ALA A 425 0.47 42.56 -7.12
CA ALA A 425 1.06 42.37 -8.44
C ALA A 425 1.43 40.88 -8.68
#